data_6595f0c82348e97c16741b877a1da3e3
#
_entry.id   6595f0c82348e97c16741b877a1da3e3
#
_cell.length_a   1.000
_cell.length_b   1.000
_cell.length_c   1.000
_cell.angle_alpha   90.00
_cell.angle_beta   90.00
_cell.angle_gamma   90.00
#
_symmetry.space_group_name_H-M   'P 1'
#
loop_
_entity.id
_entity.type
_entity.pdbx_description
1 polymer ?
#
loop_
_entity_poly.entity_id
_entity_poly.type
_entity_poly.pdbx_seq_one_letter_code
_entity_poly.pdbx_strand_id
1 'polypeptide(L)'
;LVNSDNELWIGAESGVYIYNLRTDKYVHLHSSKDDPYSLSDNAVYSLCEDRESGIWVGSYFGGVDYYPKSYTYFEKYYPKDGDNNLQGKRVREFCQDNKGILWIGTEDGGLNRFDPSTKTFSFFAPSSGFTNIHGLCMVGDKLWVGTFSKGLKIVDTNTGNILKTYQKNGSPRSLIDNSIFAICRTTTGDIYLGTMFGLLKYNGQTDDFERITELAGRFVYDIKEDSGGNLWLATYANGAYCYNVNEKRWKNYVHNEGNQESLPYDKVLSIFEDSHRQIWLTTQGGGFCLFHPETETFTSYNSSNGLPNDVVYQIVEDAEGLFWLTTNSGLVRFNPVTKQVKGYTTANGLLGDQFNYRSSYKDEAGNIYLGSIDGFIVFNPKTFTENKN
;
A
#
# COMPACT_ATOMS: atom_id res chain seq x y z
N LEU A 1 -5.54 24.75 -30.67
CA LEU A 1 -6.59 23.74 -30.57
C LEU A 1 -7.70 24.24 -29.64
N VAL A 2 -8.96 24.10 -30.00
CA VAL A 2 -10.09 24.23 -29.06
C VAL A 2 -10.62 22.81 -28.84
N ASN A 3 -10.64 22.35 -27.59
CA ASN A 3 -11.07 21.01 -27.24
C ASN A 3 -12.60 20.93 -27.05
N SER A 4 -13.11 19.71 -26.85
CA SER A 4 -14.52 19.43 -26.61
C SER A 4 -15.09 20.08 -25.33
N ASP A 5 -14.27 20.53 -24.39
CA ASP A 5 -14.66 21.20 -23.15
C ASP A 5 -14.69 22.74 -23.24
N ASN A 6 -14.53 23.30 -24.45
CA ASN A 6 -14.39 24.75 -24.70
C ASN A 6 -13.15 25.38 -24.03
N GLU A 7 -12.06 24.64 -24.00
CA GLU A 7 -10.77 25.16 -23.59
C GLU A 7 -9.91 25.42 -24.81
N LEU A 8 -9.25 26.56 -24.85
CA LEU A 8 -8.26 26.88 -25.87
C LEU A 8 -6.89 26.44 -25.41
N TRP A 9 -6.34 25.48 -26.10
CA TRP A 9 -5.00 24.93 -25.89
C TRP A 9 -4.01 25.63 -26.84
N ILE A 10 -2.98 26.24 -26.29
CA ILE A 10 -1.97 27.00 -27.02
C ILE A 10 -0.61 26.37 -26.73
N GLY A 11 0.00 25.75 -27.74
CA GLY A 11 1.41 25.33 -27.70
C GLY A 11 2.33 26.49 -27.97
N ALA A 12 3.37 26.62 -27.18
CA ALA A 12 4.38 27.67 -27.29
C ALA A 12 5.78 27.08 -27.01
N GLU A 13 6.84 27.88 -27.20
CA GLU A 13 8.22 27.49 -26.80
C GLU A 13 8.40 27.43 -25.27
N SER A 14 7.43 27.92 -24.50
CA SER A 14 7.43 27.94 -23.03
C SER A 14 6.52 26.89 -22.41
N GLY A 15 5.91 26.03 -23.21
CA GLY A 15 4.97 24.98 -22.75
C GLY A 15 3.60 25.12 -23.38
N VAL A 16 2.58 24.60 -22.67
CA VAL A 16 1.17 24.63 -23.07
C VAL A 16 0.38 25.54 -22.16
N TYR A 17 -0.37 26.48 -22.76
CA TYR A 17 -1.36 27.28 -22.05
C TYR A 17 -2.75 26.72 -22.32
N ILE A 18 -3.50 26.39 -21.26
CA ILE A 18 -4.89 25.95 -21.34
C ILE A 18 -5.77 27.06 -20.84
N TYR A 19 -6.45 27.76 -21.75
CA TYR A 19 -7.30 28.89 -21.44
C TYR A 19 -8.76 28.46 -21.43
N ASN A 20 -9.44 28.60 -20.29
CA ASN A 20 -10.85 28.27 -20.16
C ASN A 20 -11.70 29.46 -20.68
N LEU A 21 -12.37 29.25 -21.80
CA LEU A 21 -13.15 30.29 -22.51
C LEU A 21 -14.40 30.77 -21.74
N ARG A 22 -14.81 30.06 -20.68
CA ARG A 22 -15.97 30.46 -19.87
C ARG A 22 -15.59 31.26 -18.61
N THR A 23 -14.45 30.94 -18.00
CA THR A 23 -14.04 31.52 -16.71
C THR A 23 -12.96 32.58 -16.86
N ASP A 24 -12.42 32.77 -18.05
CA ASP A 24 -11.34 33.73 -18.37
C ASP A 24 -10.04 33.46 -17.59
N LYS A 25 -9.83 32.17 -17.20
CA LYS A 25 -8.64 31.72 -16.47
C LYS A 25 -7.80 30.82 -17.35
N TYR A 26 -6.51 30.78 -17.08
CA TYR A 26 -5.62 29.83 -17.75
C TYR A 26 -4.77 29.04 -16.78
N VAL A 27 -4.30 27.88 -17.24
CA VAL A 27 -3.28 27.03 -16.60
C VAL A 27 -2.09 26.99 -17.55
N HIS A 28 -0.88 27.03 -17.01
CA HIS A 28 0.35 26.90 -17.78
C HIS A 28 1.04 25.61 -17.41
N LEU A 29 1.10 24.68 -18.36
CA LEU A 29 1.86 23.44 -18.24
C LEU A 29 3.25 23.66 -18.84
N HIS A 30 4.29 23.32 -18.10
CA HIS A 30 5.69 23.43 -18.51
C HIS A 30 6.51 22.28 -17.96
N SER A 31 7.64 22.02 -18.57
CA SER A 31 8.60 21.01 -18.11
C SER A 31 9.18 21.39 -16.75
N SER A 32 9.23 20.46 -15.84
CA SER A 32 9.83 20.61 -14.52
C SER A 32 10.64 19.37 -14.19
N LYS A 33 11.87 19.56 -13.70
CA LYS A 33 12.72 18.45 -13.26
C LYS A 33 12.20 17.73 -12.02
N ASP A 34 11.37 18.44 -11.25
CA ASP A 34 10.86 17.98 -9.95
C ASP A 34 9.46 17.37 -10.06
N ASP A 35 8.84 17.43 -11.25
CA ASP A 35 7.54 16.82 -11.54
C ASP A 35 7.65 15.83 -12.71
N PRO A 36 7.66 14.52 -12.45
CA PRO A 36 7.74 13.50 -13.49
C PRO A 36 6.49 13.45 -14.40
N TYR A 37 5.42 14.16 -14.05
CA TYR A 37 4.20 14.31 -14.85
C TYR A 37 4.11 15.64 -15.58
N SER A 38 5.16 16.47 -15.51
CA SER A 38 5.28 17.68 -16.29
C SER A 38 5.57 17.36 -17.76
N LEU A 39 5.43 18.34 -18.62
CA LEU A 39 5.81 18.19 -20.03
C LEU A 39 7.25 17.71 -20.16
N SER A 40 7.48 16.79 -21.09
CA SER A 40 8.82 16.26 -21.39
C SER A 40 9.76 17.35 -21.95
N ASP A 41 9.20 18.36 -22.63
CA ASP A 41 9.92 19.53 -23.15
C ASP A 41 8.97 20.73 -23.28
N ASN A 42 9.50 21.96 -23.13
CA ASN A 42 8.71 23.18 -23.23
C ASN A 42 8.39 23.60 -24.67
N ALA A 43 9.21 23.21 -25.64
CA ALA A 43 9.03 23.62 -27.03
C ALA A 43 7.91 22.83 -27.71
N VAL A 44 6.66 23.24 -27.57
CA VAL A 44 5.48 22.55 -28.10
C VAL A 44 5.18 22.96 -29.52
N TYR A 45 5.16 21.99 -30.44
CA TYR A 45 4.95 22.18 -31.88
C TYR A 45 3.61 21.72 -32.39
N SER A 46 2.98 20.76 -31.72
CA SER A 46 1.70 20.22 -32.16
C SER A 46 0.80 19.82 -31.01
N LEU A 47 -0.49 20.00 -31.21
CA LEU A 47 -1.56 19.59 -30.30
C LEU A 47 -2.65 18.85 -31.10
N CYS A 48 -3.08 17.72 -30.62
CA CYS A 48 -4.14 16.94 -31.24
C CYS A 48 -5.09 16.39 -30.18
N GLU A 49 -6.40 16.58 -30.34
CA GLU A 49 -7.42 15.91 -29.56
C GLU A 49 -7.76 14.57 -30.22
N ASP A 50 -7.74 13.49 -29.44
CA ASP A 50 -8.14 12.16 -29.93
C ASP A 50 -9.66 11.93 -29.81
N ARG A 51 -10.11 10.72 -30.18
CA ARG A 51 -11.52 10.35 -30.14
C ARG A 51 -12.09 10.20 -28.72
N GLU A 52 -11.23 10.03 -27.74
CA GLU A 52 -11.56 9.97 -26.32
C GLU A 52 -11.45 11.32 -25.65
N SER A 53 -11.19 12.37 -26.44
CA SER A 53 -10.96 13.76 -26.02
C SER A 53 -9.72 13.95 -25.15
N GLY A 54 -8.77 13.02 -25.20
CA GLY A 54 -7.43 13.22 -24.67
C GLY A 54 -6.62 14.13 -25.61
N ILE A 55 -5.70 14.89 -25.04
CA ILE A 55 -4.85 15.82 -25.79
C ILE A 55 -3.43 15.25 -25.91
N TRP A 56 -2.98 15.07 -27.13
CA TRP A 56 -1.61 14.73 -27.48
C TRP A 56 -0.79 15.99 -27.70
N VAL A 57 0.35 16.08 -27.03
CA VAL A 57 1.24 17.25 -27.08
C VAL A 57 2.56 16.80 -27.67
N GLY A 58 2.85 17.23 -28.88
CA GLY A 58 4.13 16.97 -29.55
C GLY A 58 5.12 18.08 -29.29
N SER A 59 6.28 17.74 -28.72
CA SER A 59 7.35 18.68 -28.40
C SER A 59 8.60 18.41 -29.25
N TYR A 60 9.54 19.40 -29.27
CA TYR A 60 10.69 19.34 -30.16
C TYR A 60 11.72 18.29 -29.76
N PHE A 61 12.10 18.24 -28.48
CA PHE A 61 13.08 17.29 -27.96
C PHE A 61 12.45 16.21 -27.06
N GLY A 62 11.29 16.45 -26.47
CA GLY A 62 10.67 15.58 -25.47
C GLY A 62 9.83 14.44 -26.07
N GLY A 63 9.58 14.46 -27.40
CA GLY A 63 8.74 13.49 -28.07
C GLY A 63 7.25 13.84 -27.94
N VAL A 64 6.44 12.95 -27.37
CA VAL A 64 4.98 13.13 -27.27
C VAL A 64 4.51 12.89 -25.85
N ASP A 65 3.83 13.86 -25.28
CA ASP A 65 3.12 13.76 -24.01
C ASP A 65 1.62 13.54 -24.25
N TYR A 66 0.96 12.86 -23.34
CA TYR A 66 -0.48 12.60 -23.41
C TYR A 66 -1.19 13.16 -22.18
N TYR A 67 -2.17 14.01 -22.40
CA TYR A 67 -3.04 14.57 -21.37
C TYR A 67 -4.43 13.95 -21.50
N PRO A 68 -4.77 12.93 -20.68
CA PRO A 68 -6.04 12.22 -20.79
C PRO A 68 -7.22 13.07 -20.34
N LYS A 69 -8.35 13.03 -21.05
CA LYS A 69 -9.60 13.69 -20.62
C LYS A 69 -10.20 13.06 -19.39
N SER A 70 -10.23 11.76 -19.33
CA SER A 70 -10.71 11.00 -18.17
C SER A 70 -9.56 10.74 -17.22
N TYR A 71 -9.22 11.73 -16.46
CA TYR A 71 -8.37 11.55 -15.30
C TYR A 71 -9.16 10.77 -14.25
N THR A 72 -8.74 9.55 -14.00
CA THR A 72 -9.15 8.87 -12.80
C THR A 72 -8.46 9.60 -11.66
N TYR A 73 -9.24 10.20 -10.77
CA TYR A 73 -8.73 11.13 -9.74
C TYR A 73 -8.01 10.36 -8.63
N PHE A 74 -6.80 9.87 -8.95
CA PHE A 74 -5.84 9.47 -7.94
C PHE A 74 -5.07 10.71 -7.50
N GLU A 75 -5.29 11.15 -6.29
CA GLU A 75 -4.44 12.16 -5.68
C GLU A 75 -3.07 11.53 -5.41
N LYS A 76 -1.99 12.21 -5.82
CA LYS A 76 -0.63 11.66 -5.84
C LYS A 76 0.27 12.39 -4.85
N TYR A 77 0.98 11.61 -4.05
CA TYR A 77 1.97 12.09 -3.09
C TYR A 77 3.29 11.40 -3.35
N TYR A 78 4.30 12.17 -3.69
CA TYR A 78 5.66 11.71 -4.00
C TYR A 78 6.67 12.78 -3.55
N PRO A 79 7.96 12.44 -3.40
CA PRO A 79 8.99 13.40 -3.03
C PRO A 79 9.09 14.54 -4.04
N LYS A 80 9.06 15.76 -3.55
CA LYS A 80 9.23 17.01 -4.30
C LYS A 80 10.20 17.90 -3.55
N ASP A 81 10.72 18.94 -4.20
CA ASP A 81 11.46 19.98 -3.51
C ASP A 81 10.55 20.80 -2.57
N GLY A 82 11.08 21.21 -1.42
CA GLY A 82 10.38 22.02 -0.43
C GLY A 82 10.07 21.27 0.85
N ASP A 83 9.47 21.96 1.83
CA ASP A 83 9.31 21.45 3.20
C ASP A 83 8.02 20.65 3.42
N ASN A 84 7.02 20.77 2.55
CA ASN A 84 5.73 20.08 2.69
C ASN A 84 5.59 18.97 1.67
N ASN A 85 6.39 17.93 1.81
CA ASN A 85 6.33 16.79 0.90
C ASN A 85 6.69 15.47 1.60
N LEU A 86 6.48 14.34 0.89
CA LEU A 86 6.85 13.02 1.34
C LEU A 86 8.37 12.85 1.37
N GLN A 87 8.94 12.32 2.45
CA GLN A 87 10.33 11.90 2.53
C GLN A 87 10.45 10.41 2.23
N GLY A 88 11.27 10.11 1.22
CA GLY A 88 11.38 8.77 0.64
C GLY A 88 10.20 8.45 -0.27
N LYS A 89 10.46 7.66 -1.29
CA LYS A 89 9.47 7.33 -2.33
C LYS A 89 8.87 5.92 -2.18
N ARG A 90 9.59 5.01 -1.51
CA ARG A 90 9.14 3.62 -1.33
C ARG A 90 8.26 3.50 -0.10
N VAL A 91 6.97 3.82 -0.29
CA VAL A 91 5.99 3.79 0.80
C VAL A 91 5.64 2.35 1.16
N ARG A 92 5.80 2.01 2.44
CA ARG A 92 5.68 0.65 2.95
C ARG A 92 4.50 0.42 3.88
N GLU A 93 4.26 1.34 4.81
CA GLU A 93 3.27 1.16 5.85
C GLU A 93 2.50 2.45 6.12
N PHE A 94 1.24 2.29 6.50
CA PHE A 94 0.38 3.36 6.97
C PHE A 94 -0.20 3.01 8.33
N CYS A 95 -0.27 3.97 9.24
CA CYS A 95 -0.93 3.79 10.53
C CYS A 95 -1.51 5.13 10.99
N GLN A 96 -2.81 5.18 11.25
CA GLN A 96 -3.45 6.38 11.76
C GLN A 96 -3.43 6.43 13.29
N ASP A 97 -3.12 7.59 13.86
CA ASP A 97 -3.21 7.81 15.29
C ASP A 97 -4.60 8.32 15.72
N ASN A 98 -4.80 8.43 17.05
CA ASN A 98 -6.07 8.85 17.64
C ASN A 98 -6.46 10.31 17.33
N LYS A 99 -5.58 11.08 16.70
CA LYS A 99 -5.82 12.47 16.27
C LYS A 99 -6.14 12.57 14.79
N GLY A 100 -6.22 11.44 14.09
CA GLY A 100 -6.45 11.39 12.65
C GLY A 100 -5.20 11.62 11.80
N ILE A 101 -4.03 11.75 12.41
CA ILE A 101 -2.76 11.89 11.70
C ILE A 101 -2.33 10.54 11.15
N LEU A 102 -1.96 10.50 9.89
CA LEU A 102 -1.48 9.31 9.23
C LEU A 102 0.06 9.25 9.29
N TRP A 103 0.56 8.25 9.97
CA TRP A 103 1.98 7.92 10.01
C TRP A 103 2.33 7.03 8.83
N ILE A 104 3.35 7.41 8.08
CA ILE A 104 3.75 6.75 6.83
C ILE A 104 5.19 6.30 6.95
N GLY A 105 5.40 5.00 6.88
CA GLY A 105 6.73 4.39 6.85
C GLY A 105 7.23 4.20 5.43
N THR A 106 8.46 4.63 5.16
CA THR A 106 9.14 4.41 3.89
C THR A 106 10.41 3.60 4.06
N GLU A 107 10.83 2.91 2.98
CA GLU A 107 12.06 2.12 3.00
C GLU A 107 13.33 2.99 2.88
N ASP A 108 13.20 4.18 2.31
CA ASP A 108 14.30 5.07 1.92
C ASP A 108 14.28 6.46 2.55
N GLY A 109 13.18 6.86 3.21
CA GLY A 109 13.04 8.18 3.84
C GLY A 109 12.61 8.14 5.29
N GLY A 110 12.37 6.95 5.86
CA GLY A 110 12.01 6.78 7.27
C GLY A 110 10.55 7.05 7.56
N LEU A 111 10.27 7.74 8.68
CA LEU A 111 8.92 7.95 9.20
C LEU A 111 8.41 9.34 8.85
N ASN A 112 7.29 9.40 8.16
CA ASN A 112 6.58 10.64 7.82
C ASN A 112 5.31 10.77 8.66
N ARG A 113 4.88 12.01 8.87
CA ARG A 113 3.64 12.37 9.53
C ARG A 113 2.82 13.22 8.58
N PHE A 114 1.64 12.73 8.20
CA PHE A 114 0.74 13.38 7.24
C PHE A 114 -0.60 13.68 7.89
N ASP A 115 -1.04 14.92 7.75
CA ASP A 115 -2.39 15.34 8.14
C ASP A 115 -3.32 15.29 6.91
N PRO A 116 -4.24 14.32 6.82
CA PRO A 116 -5.14 14.21 5.67
C PRO A 116 -6.10 15.38 5.53
N SER A 117 -6.42 16.09 6.63
CA SER A 117 -7.39 17.19 6.62
C SER A 117 -6.82 18.46 5.98
N THR A 118 -5.56 18.73 6.21
CA THR A 118 -4.82 19.90 5.67
C THR A 118 -3.93 19.55 4.49
N LYS A 119 -3.75 18.25 4.23
CA LYS A 119 -2.83 17.70 3.22
C LYS A 119 -1.37 18.15 3.43
N THR A 120 -0.97 18.24 4.70
CA THR A 120 0.37 18.70 5.06
C THR A 120 1.22 17.59 5.66
N PHE A 121 2.50 17.60 5.27
CA PHE A 121 3.52 16.75 5.90
C PHE A 121 4.22 17.52 7.01
N SER A 122 4.58 16.81 8.05
CA SER A 122 5.52 17.28 9.06
C SER A 122 6.56 16.19 9.32
N PHE A 123 7.81 16.64 9.47
CA PHE A 123 8.90 15.71 9.71
C PHE A 123 9.00 15.36 11.16
N PHE A 124 9.24 14.10 11.34
CA PHE A 124 9.77 13.57 12.55
C PHE A 124 11.30 13.62 12.45
N ALA A 125 11.97 14.44 13.25
CA ALA A 125 13.41 14.64 13.17
C ALA A 125 14.16 13.30 13.20
N PRO A 126 14.75 12.84 12.09
CA PRO A 126 15.20 11.47 11.96
C PRO A 126 16.66 11.32 12.36
N SER A 127 17.05 11.92 13.43
CA SER A 127 18.48 11.96 13.75
C SER A 127 19.11 10.60 13.98
N SER A 128 18.39 9.47 14.04
CA SER A 128 19.08 8.19 14.15
C SER A 128 18.15 6.98 14.12
N GLY A 129 17.93 6.42 12.95
CA GLY A 129 17.51 5.04 12.90
C GLY A 129 16.07 4.75 12.51
N PHE A 130 15.36 5.68 11.87
CA PHE A 130 14.10 5.43 11.18
C PHE A 130 14.30 5.22 9.69
N THR A 131 15.36 4.56 9.30
CA THR A 131 15.55 4.13 7.91
C THR A 131 14.91 2.78 7.71
N ASN A 132 14.25 2.58 6.60
CA ASN A 132 13.69 1.30 6.15
C ASN A 132 12.66 0.73 7.14
N ILE A 133 11.47 1.36 7.17
CA ILE A 133 10.35 0.98 8.03
C ILE A 133 9.51 -0.09 7.35
N HIS A 134 9.18 -1.16 8.10
CA HIS A 134 8.42 -2.30 7.61
C HIS A 134 7.18 -2.64 8.44
N GLY A 135 7.01 -2.07 9.60
CA GLY A 135 5.82 -2.30 10.43
C GLY A 135 5.46 -1.08 11.26
N LEU A 136 4.19 -0.71 11.27
CA LEU A 136 3.62 0.35 12.10
C LEU A 136 2.39 -0.17 12.84
N CYS A 137 2.27 0.12 14.14
CA CYS A 137 1.09 -0.22 14.91
C CYS A 137 0.88 0.77 16.06
N MET A 138 -0.34 1.27 16.20
CA MET A 138 -0.74 2.08 17.37
C MET A 138 -1.04 1.20 18.56
N VAL A 139 -0.40 1.51 19.70
CA VAL A 139 -0.65 0.87 20.99
C VAL A 139 -0.94 1.97 22.01
N GLY A 140 -2.20 2.26 22.23
CA GLY A 140 -2.62 3.43 23.00
C GLY A 140 -2.25 4.73 22.27
N ASP A 141 -1.45 5.57 22.93
CA ASP A 141 -0.92 6.84 22.42
C ASP A 141 0.51 6.71 21.84
N LYS A 142 1.00 5.50 21.71
CA LYS A 142 2.36 5.20 21.24
C LYS A 142 2.35 4.50 19.91
N LEU A 143 3.22 4.94 19.01
CA LEU A 143 3.46 4.27 17.75
C LEU A 143 4.61 3.27 17.89
N TRP A 144 4.33 2.01 17.60
CA TRP A 144 5.33 0.96 17.50
C TRP A 144 5.87 0.91 16.09
N VAL A 145 7.17 1.05 15.92
CA VAL A 145 7.84 1.18 14.63
C VAL A 145 8.84 0.05 14.45
N GLY A 146 8.52 -0.88 13.58
CA GLY A 146 9.39 -1.96 13.14
C GLY A 146 10.29 -1.53 11.99
N THR A 147 11.58 -1.79 12.12
CA THR A 147 12.58 -1.44 11.10
C THR A 147 13.24 -2.67 10.50
N PHE A 148 13.86 -2.54 9.34
CA PHE A 148 14.58 -3.64 8.68
C PHE A 148 15.84 -4.07 9.41
N SER A 149 16.50 -3.33 10.19
CA SER A 149 17.78 -3.75 10.82
C SER A 149 18.10 -3.05 12.14
N LYS A 150 17.21 -2.18 12.59
CA LYS A 150 17.45 -1.36 13.81
C LYS A 150 16.52 -1.74 14.95
N GLY A 151 15.81 -2.86 14.85
CA GLY A 151 14.89 -3.37 15.86
C GLY A 151 13.56 -2.64 15.87
N LEU A 152 12.91 -2.68 17.04
CA LEU A 152 11.62 -2.06 17.32
C LEU A 152 11.82 -0.77 18.09
N LYS A 153 11.15 0.31 17.70
CA LYS A 153 11.15 1.60 18.40
C LYS A 153 9.74 1.94 18.86
N ILE A 154 9.63 2.46 20.05
CA ILE A 154 8.38 2.99 20.61
C ILE A 154 8.46 4.51 20.57
N VAL A 155 7.50 5.14 19.91
CA VAL A 155 7.45 6.58 19.65
C VAL A 155 6.24 7.19 20.34
N ASP A 156 6.44 8.29 21.01
CA ASP A 156 5.38 9.16 21.50
C ASP A 156 4.82 10.00 20.35
N THR A 157 3.56 9.80 20.00
CA THR A 157 2.93 10.50 18.85
C THR A 157 2.70 11.99 19.10
N ASN A 158 2.73 12.46 20.36
CA ASN A 158 2.56 13.87 20.71
C ASN A 158 3.84 14.66 20.54
N THR A 159 4.95 14.11 21.05
CA THR A 159 6.24 14.78 21.07
C THR A 159 7.17 14.37 19.95
N GLY A 160 6.90 13.19 19.41
CA GLY A 160 7.75 12.61 18.39
C GLY A 160 9.02 11.94 18.95
N ASN A 161 9.20 11.88 20.23
CA ASN A 161 10.39 11.29 20.83
C ASN A 161 10.35 9.76 20.82
N ILE A 162 11.53 9.14 20.63
CA ILE A 162 11.70 7.72 20.85
C ILE A 162 11.74 7.48 22.35
N LEU A 163 10.73 6.79 22.87
CA LEU A 163 10.64 6.44 24.30
C LEU A 163 11.48 5.21 24.63
N LYS A 164 11.56 4.26 23.70
CA LYS A 164 12.26 3.01 23.88
C LYS A 164 12.71 2.39 22.56
N THR A 165 13.82 1.65 22.61
CA THR A 165 14.32 0.84 21.50
C THR A 165 14.61 -0.56 22.01
N TYR A 166 14.07 -1.56 21.31
CA TYR A 166 14.37 -2.96 21.54
C TYR A 166 15.24 -3.48 20.41
N GLN A 167 16.27 -4.23 20.76
CA GLN A 167 17.17 -4.87 19.82
C GLN A 167 17.51 -6.29 20.27
N LYS A 168 17.93 -7.11 19.31
CA LYS A 168 18.55 -8.40 19.62
C LYS A 168 19.82 -8.18 20.43
N ASN A 169 19.91 -8.83 21.59
CA ASN A 169 21.07 -8.72 22.50
C ASN A 169 21.58 -10.08 22.99
N GLY A 170 21.09 -11.20 22.39
CA GLY A 170 21.49 -12.56 22.76
C GLY A 170 20.68 -13.18 23.91
N SER A 171 19.90 -12.42 24.66
CA SER A 171 18.97 -12.95 25.65
C SER A 171 17.86 -13.77 24.97
N PRO A 172 17.42 -14.91 25.53
CA PRO A 172 16.29 -15.68 25.03
C PRO A 172 14.97 -14.89 24.99
N ARG A 173 14.86 -13.83 25.79
CA ARG A 173 13.70 -12.93 25.86
C ARG A 173 13.90 -11.58 25.15
N SER A 174 15.00 -11.42 24.43
CA SER A 174 15.18 -10.28 23.51
C SER A 174 14.57 -10.56 22.15
N LEU A 175 14.57 -9.55 21.28
CA LEU A 175 14.26 -9.77 19.87
C LEU A 175 15.10 -10.91 19.29
N ILE A 176 14.47 -11.79 18.52
CA ILE A 176 15.16 -12.89 17.82
C ILE A 176 15.98 -12.35 16.65
N ASP A 177 15.51 -11.23 16.07
CA ASP A 177 16.12 -10.51 14.95
C ASP A 177 15.79 -9.02 15.05
N ASN A 178 16.64 -8.16 14.45
CA ASN A 178 16.40 -6.72 14.40
C ASN A 178 15.52 -6.28 13.21
N SER A 179 15.11 -7.21 12.37
CA SER A 179 14.25 -6.94 11.22
C SER A 179 12.81 -7.30 11.55
N ILE A 180 11.98 -6.28 11.79
CA ILE A 180 10.58 -6.42 12.17
C ILE A 180 9.71 -6.07 10.96
N PHE A 181 9.02 -7.06 10.40
CA PHE A 181 8.23 -6.92 9.17
C PHE A 181 6.75 -6.69 9.42
N ALA A 182 6.23 -7.18 10.52
CA ALA A 182 4.82 -7.04 10.89
C ALA A 182 4.68 -6.78 12.39
N ILE A 183 3.70 -5.95 12.73
CA ILE A 183 3.28 -5.72 14.11
C ILE A 183 1.76 -5.82 14.14
N CYS A 184 1.23 -6.69 14.99
CA CYS A 184 -0.20 -6.85 15.17
C CYS A 184 -0.55 -6.74 16.65
N ARG A 185 -1.50 -5.86 16.96
CA ARG A 185 -2.15 -5.81 18.26
C ARG A 185 -3.52 -6.47 18.13
N THR A 186 -3.74 -7.52 18.89
CA THR A 186 -5.02 -8.25 18.91
C THR A 186 -6.09 -7.47 19.68
N THR A 187 -7.34 -7.87 19.49
CA THR A 187 -8.49 -7.32 20.23
C THR A 187 -8.40 -7.58 21.74
N THR A 188 -7.71 -8.64 22.15
CA THR A 188 -7.40 -8.94 23.56
C THR A 188 -6.25 -8.11 24.13
N GLY A 189 -5.56 -7.34 23.28
CA GLY A 189 -4.44 -6.48 23.65
C GLY A 189 -3.06 -7.13 23.56
N ASP A 190 -2.98 -8.39 23.15
CA ASP A 190 -1.70 -9.06 22.87
C ASP A 190 -1.01 -8.40 21.67
N ILE A 191 0.31 -8.30 21.71
CA ILE A 191 1.11 -7.72 20.62
C ILE A 191 2.05 -8.78 20.08
N TYR A 192 1.97 -8.99 18.76
CA TYR A 192 2.81 -9.92 18.02
C TYR A 192 3.72 -9.19 17.04
N LEU A 193 4.95 -9.68 16.91
CA LEU A 193 5.96 -9.18 15.98
C LEU A 193 6.39 -10.26 15.02
N GLY A 194 6.21 -10.03 13.73
CA GLY A 194 6.74 -10.87 12.65
C GLY A 194 8.17 -10.45 12.30
N THR A 195 9.09 -11.41 12.32
CA THR A 195 10.51 -11.19 12.02
C THR A 195 10.99 -12.11 10.89
N MET A 196 12.23 -11.95 10.43
CA MET A 196 12.83 -12.86 9.47
C MET A 196 13.00 -14.29 10.01
N PHE A 197 13.06 -14.46 11.34
CA PHE A 197 13.41 -15.75 11.97
C PHE A 197 12.35 -16.27 12.92
N GLY A 198 11.13 -15.72 12.89
CA GLY A 198 10.03 -16.23 13.69
C GLY A 198 9.02 -15.19 14.12
N LEU A 199 8.11 -15.63 14.95
CA LEU A 199 7.07 -14.84 15.60
C LEU A 199 7.42 -14.61 17.06
N LEU A 200 7.27 -13.38 17.51
CA LEU A 200 7.43 -12.99 18.92
C LEU A 200 6.10 -12.48 19.47
N LYS A 201 5.83 -12.77 20.72
CA LYS A 201 4.77 -12.17 21.52
C LYS A 201 5.40 -11.24 22.56
N TYR A 202 4.94 -10.01 22.66
CA TYR A 202 5.40 -9.07 23.68
C TYR A 202 4.75 -9.38 25.01
N ASN A 203 5.54 -9.40 26.07
CA ASN A 203 5.09 -9.55 27.44
C ASN A 203 5.19 -8.18 28.14
N GLY A 204 4.04 -7.53 28.33
CA GLY A 204 3.98 -6.21 28.96
C GLY A 204 4.27 -6.18 30.46
N GLN A 205 4.24 -7.33 31.16
CA GLN A 205 4.55 -7.39 32.60
C GLN A 205 6.06 -7.40 32.85
N THR A 206 6.79 -8.14 32.01
CA THR A 206 8.25 -8.25 32.12
C THR A 206 8.98 -7.36 31.15
N ASP A 207 8.24 -6.72 30.24
CA ASP A 207 8.73 -5.80 29.21
C ASP A 207 9.79 -6.43 28.29
N ASP A 208 9.50 -7.65 27.84
CA ASP A 208 10.36 -8.49 27.01
C ASP A 208 9.53 -9.30 25.99
N PHE A 209 10.12 -10.30 25.33
CA PHE A 209 9.49 -11.03 24.26
C PHE A 209 9.55 -12.54 24.49
N GLU A 210 8.45 -13.21 24.16
CA GLU A 210 8.32 -14.65 24.11
C GLU A 210 8.39 -15.13 22.67
N ARG A 211 9.13 -16.21 22.42
CA ARG A 211 9.26 -16.82 21.09
C ARG A 211 8.17 -17.84 20.87
N ILE A 212 7.45 -17.74 19.76
CA ILE A 212 6.50 -18.79 19.34
C ILE A 212 7.26 -19.87 18.60
N THR A 213 7.41 -21.02 19.22
CA THR A 213 8.29 -22.12 18.77
C THR A 213 7.89 -22.73 17.45
N GLU A 214 6.58 -22.77 17.15
CA GLU A 214 6.01 -23.30 15.92
C GLU A 214 6.43 -22.50 14.69
N LEU A 215 6.77 -21.24 14.89
CA LEU A 215 7.21 -20.31 13.84
C LEU A 215 8.74 -20.11 13.83
N ALA A 216 9.49 -20.90 14.57
CA ALA A 216 10.95 -20.77 14.62
C ALA A 216 11.59 -20.94 13.23
N GLY A 217 12.42 -19.98 12.84
CA GLY A 217 13.07 -19.95 11.54
C GLY A 217 12.16 -19.59 10.36
N ARG A 218 10.90 -19.20 10.61
CA ARG A 218 9.97 -18.76 9.55
C ARG A 218 10.03 -17.26 9.39
N PHE A 219 10.13 -16.82 8.14
CA PHE A 219 10.04 -15.39 7.84
C PHE A 219 8.57 -14.98 7.82
N VAL A 220 8.11 -14.30 8.88
CA VAL A 220 6.73 -13.83 9.04
C VAL A 220 6.60 -12.45 8.41
N TYR A 221 5.80 -12.39 7.36
CA TYR A 221 5.64 -11.21 6.51
C TYR A 221 4.46 -10.34 6.90
N ASP A 222 3.33 -10.97 7.27
CA ASP A 222 2.11 -10.32 7.73
C ASP A 222 1.47 -11.09 8.87
N ILE A 223 0.73 -10.36 9.73
CA ILE A 223 0.00 -10.90 10.86
C ILE A 223 -1.38 -10.25 10.89
N LYS A 224 -2.43 -11.07 10.94
CA LYS A 224 -3.81 -10.61 11.00
C LYS A 224 -4.60 -11.43 12.02
N GLU A 225 -5.29 -10.77 12.96
CA GLU A 225 -6.35 -11.38 13.74
C GLU A 225 -7.65 -11.32 12.93
N ASP A 226 -8.35 -12.45 12.79
CA ASP A 226 -9.66 -12.49 12.17
C ASP A 226 -10.77 -12.16 13.20
N SER A 227 -12.00 -11.95 12.72
CA SER A 227 -13.15 -11.65 13.57
C SER A 227 -13.54 -12.79 14.54
N GLY A 228 -13.03 -13.99 14.32
CA GLY A 228 -13.16 -15.14 15.23
C GLY A 228 -12.06 -15.20 16.30
N GLY A 229 -11.09 -14.26 16.27
CA GLY A 229 -9.95 -14.22 17.18
C GLY A 229 -8.80 -15.16 16.79
N ASN A 230 -8.85 -15.80 15.62
CA ASN A 230 -7.74 -16.60 15.13
C ASN A 230 -6.62 -15.71 14.61
N LEU A 231 -5.38 -16.13 14.81
CA LEU A 231 -4.21 -15.38 14.35
C LEU A 231 -3.66 -15.99 13.06
N TRP A 232 -3.79 -15.26 11.96
CA TRP A 232 -3.27 -15.65 10.67
C TRP A 232 -1.91 -15.03 10.40
N LEU A 233 -1.00 -15.80 9.80
CA LEU A 233 0.35 -15.39 9.47
C LEU A 233 0.66 -15.70 8.02
N ALA A 234 1.13 -14.69 7.31
CA ALA A 234 1.71 -14.84 5.98
C ALA A 234 3.22 -15.05 6.10
N THR A 235 3.77 -16.05 5.41
CA THR A 235 5.22 -16.30 5.42
C THR A 235 5.83 -16.19 4.03
N TYR A 236 7.13 -15.88 4.00
CA TYR A 236 7.86 -15.66 2.75
C TYR A 236 8.00 -16.92 1.88
N ALA A 237 8.07 -18.11 2.46
CA ALA A 237 8.33 -19.34 1.71
C ALA A 237 7.74 -20.61 2.36
N ASN A 238 6.84 -20.46 3.32
CA ASN A 238 6.29 -21.60 4.08
C ASN A 238 4.77 -21.54 4.15
N GLY A 239 4.14 -20.89 3.18
CA GLY A 239 2.69 -20.76 3.11
C GLY A 239 2.10 -19.85 4.17
N ALA A 240 0.90 -20.17 4.60
CA ALA A 240 0.17 -19.44 5.64
C ALA A 240 0.02 -20.31 6.89
N TYR A 241 0.10 -19.69 8.06
CA TYR A 241 -0.21 -20.33 9.34
C TYR A 241 -1.46 -19.69 9.94
N CYS A 242 -2.24 -20.52 10.64
CA CYS A 242 -3.38 -20.06 11.42
C CYS A 242 -3.32 -20.65 12.81
N TYR A 243 -3.31 -19.81 13.84
CA TYR A 243 -3.56 -20.24 15.21
C TYR A 243 -5.06 -20.19 15.47
N ASN A 244 -5.66 -21.38 15.60
CA ASN A 244 -7.05 -21.49 15.99
C ASN A 244 -7.18 -21.28 17.51
N VAL A 245 -7.85 -20.21 17.92
CA VAL A 245 -7.97 -19.84 19.33
C VAL A 245 -8.79 -20.82 20.14
N ASN A 246 -9.79 -21.47 19.53
CA ASN A 246 -10.66 -22.44 20.18
C ASN A 246 -9.97 -23.79 20.37
N GLU A 247 -9.24 -24.25 19.33
CA GLU A 247 -8.50 -25.49 19.34
C GLU A 247 -7.13 -25.37 20.01
N LYS A 248 -6.67 -24.14 20.23
CA LYS A 248 -5.35 -23.79 20.79
C LYS A 248 -4.20 -24.45 20.05
N ARG A 249 -4.28 -24.52 18.73
CA ARG A 249 -3.27 -25.15 17.88
C ARG A 249 -3.00 -24.36 16.62
N TRP A 250 -1.80 -24.54 16.10
CA TRP A 250 -1.38 -24.04 14.81
C TRP A 250 -1.73 -25.01 13.69
N LYS A 251 -2.19 -24.47 12.56
CA LYS A 251 -2.29 -25.15 11.27
C LYS A 251 -1.40 -24.46 10.27
N ASN A 252 -0.82 -25.22 9.33
CA ASN A 252 -0.02 -24.68 8.23
C ASN A 252 -0.64 -25.10 6.89
N TYR A 253 -0.86 -24.13 6.03
CA TYR A 253 -1.40 -24.30 4.68
C TYR A 253 -0.29 -23.98 3.68
N VAL A 254 0.03 -24.93 2.81
CA VAL A 254 1.11 -24.83 1.82
C VAL A 254 0.61 -25.16 0.43
N HIS A 255 1.39 -24.74 -0.56
CA HIS A 255 1.16 -25.10 -1.95
C HIS A 255 1.45 -26.60 -2.17
N ASN A 256 0.61 -27.25 -2.98
CA ASN A 256 0.78 -28.62 -3.44
C ASN A 256 0.48 -28.71 -4.94
N GLU A 257 1.51 -28.93 -5.76
CA GLU A 257 1.39 -29.00 -7.23
C GLU A 257 0.35 -30.03 -7.71
N GLY A 258 0.11 -31.08 -6.95
CA GLY A 258 -0.90 -32.11 -7.26
C GLY A 258 -2.33 -31.76 -6.86
N ASN A 259 -2.54 -30.65 -6.15
CA ASN A 259 -3.85 -30.26 -5.62
C ASN A 259 -4.16 -28.79 -5.94
N GLN A 260 -5.02 -28.56 -6.94
CA GLN A 260 -5.45 -27.21 -7.36
C GLN A 260 -6.27 -26.47 -6.30
N GLU A 261 -6.79 -27.14 -5.29
CA GLU A 261 -7.51 -26.56 -4.16
C GLU A 261 -6.58 -26.26 -2.97
N SER A 262 -5.28 -26.50 -3.09
CA SER A 262 -4.29 -26.05 -2.11
C SER A 262 -3.99 -24.56 -2.23
N LEU A 263 -3.23 -24.01 -1.29
CA LEU A 263 -2.71 -22.65 -1.38
C LEU A 263 -1.99 -22.47 -2.74
N PRO A 264 -2.27 -21.39 -3.52
CA PRO A 264 -1.73 -21.27 -4.89
C PRO A 264 -0.22 -21.05 -4.95
N TYR A 265 0.38 -20.53 -3.88
CA TYR A 265 1.82 -20.28 -3.79
C TYR A 265 2.29 -20.10 -2.35
N ASP A 266 3.49 -20.61 -2.00
CA ASP A 266 4.01 -20.58 -0.63
C ASP A 266 4.51 -19.23 -0.14
N LYS A 267 4.77 -18.28 -1.05
CA LYS A 267 5.11 -16.91 -0.67
C LYS A 267 3.84 -16.08 -0.52
N VAL A 268 3.31 -16.08 0.70
CA VAL A 268 2.12 -15.31 1.06
C VAL A 268 2.53 -13.92 1.50
N LEU A 269 1.86 -12.89 0.97
CA LEU A 269 2.22 -11.49 1.19
C LEU A 269 1.32 -10.77 2.19
N SER A 270 0.01 -11.04 2.14
CA SER A 270 -0.93 -10.46 3.09
C SER A 270 -2.14 -11.34 3.32
N ILE A 271 -2.83 -11.07 4.41
CA ILE A 271 -4.08 -11.71 4.80
C ILE A 271 -5.13 -10.64 4.97
N PHE A 272 -6.30 -10.87 4.41
CA PHE A 272 -7.42 -9.96 4.42
C PHE A 272 -8.71 -10.69 4.82
N GLU A 273 -9.48 -10.14 5.74
CA GLU A 273 -10.83 -10.57 6.06
C GLU A 273 -11.80 -9.55 5.49
N ASP A 274 -12.73 -10.02 4.64
CA ASP A 274 -13.74 -9.17 4.03
C ASP A 274 -14.92 -8.88 4.96
N SER A 275 -15.85 -8.03 4.52
CA SER A 275 -17.05 -7.67 5.29
C SER A 275 -18.00 -8.85 5.54
N HIS A 276 -17.85 -9.96 4.81
CA HIS A 276 -18.56 -11.22 4.98
C HIS A 276 -17.82 -12.22 5.87
N ARG A 277 -16.70 -11.80 6.50
CA ARG A 277 -15.82 -12.61 7.34
C ARG A 277 -15.14 -13.76 6.59
N GLN A 278 -14.95 -13.59 5.29
CA GLN A 278 -14.21 -14.53 4.46
C GLN A 278 -12.72 -14.15 4.47
N ILE A 279 -11.86 -15.17 4.58
CA ILE A 279 -10.41 -14.97 4.63
C ILE A 279 -9.83 -15.10 3.22
N TRP A 280 -9.12 -14.06 2.82
CA TRP A 280 -8.42 -13.96 1.56
C TRP A 280 -6.91 -13.84 1.79
N LEU A 281 -6.14 -14.51 0.95
CA LEU A 281 -4.68 -14.46 1.00
C LEU A 281 -4.13 -13.96 -0.33
N THR A 282 -3.13 -13.11 -0.29
CA THR A 282 -2.41 -12.66 -1.48
C THR A 282 -1.05 -13.32 -1.57
N THR A 283 -0.56 -13.55 -2.78
CA THR A 283 0.70 -14.26 -2.99
C THR A 283 1.62 -13.57 -4.00
N GLN A 284 2.88 -13.93 -3.95
CA GLN A 284 3.86 -13.47 -4.92
C GLN A 284 4.13 -14.54 -5.98
N GLY A 285 3.11 -14.84 -6.80
CA GLY A 285 3.27 -15.78 -7.92
C GLY A 285 2.04 -16.62 -8.23
N GLY A 286 1.06 -16.72 -7.33
CA GLY A 286 -0.19 -17.46 -7.55
C GLY A 286 -1.45 -16.57 -7.55
N GLY A 287 -1.28 -15.24 -7.63
CA GLY A 287 -2.39 -14.30 -7.52
C GLY A 287 -2.90 -14.15 -6.09
N PHE A 288 -4.20 -14.28 -5.88
CA PHE A 288 -4.82 -14.29 -4.56
C PHE A 288 -5.86 -15.40 -4.46
N CYS A 289 -6.27 -15.77 -3.25
CA CYS A 289 -7.19 -16.88 -3.05
C CYS A 289 -8.15 -16.64 -1.88
N LEU A 290 -9.32 -17.27 -1.98
CA LEU A 290 -10.32 -17.37 -0.92
C LEU A 290 -10.10 -18.69 -0.17
N PHE A 291 -10.04 -18.62 1.15
CA PHE A 291 -10.00 -19.80 2.03
C PHE A 291 -11.41 -20.29 2.36
N HIS A 292 -11.61 -21.60 2.29
CA HIS A 292 -12.85 -22.31 2.67
C HIS A 292 -12.63 -23.07 3.99
N PRO A 293 -13.13 -22.57 5.11
CA PRO A 293 -12.82 -23.17 6.43
C PRO A 293 -13.39 -24.58 6.62
N GLU A 294 -14.53 -24.91 6.00
CA GLU A 294 -15.18 -26.21 6.15
C GLU A 294 -14.40 -27.37 5.49
N THR A 295 -13.71 -27.07 4.40
CA THR A 295 -12.94 -28.06 3.64
C THR A 295 -11.43 -27.86 3.77
N GLU A 296 -11.01 -26.72 4.35
CA GLU A 296 -9.62 -26.27 4.42
C GLU A 296 -8.94 -26.16 3.04
N THR A 297 -9.71 -25.77 2.03
CA THR A 297 -9.28 -25.59 0.64
C THR A 297 -9.25 -24.13 0.23
N PHE A 298 -8.72 -23.87 -0.97
CA PHE A 298 -8.61 -22.53 -1.53
C PHE A 298 -9.20 -22.44 -2.93
N THR A 299 -9.87 -21.33 -3.23
CA THR A 299 -10.22 -20.94 -4.60
C THR A 299 -9.29 -19.83 -5.05
N SER A 300 -8.51 -20.08 -6.11
CA SER A 300 -7.47 -19.17 -6.59
C SER A 300 -7.94 -18.30 -7.74
N TYR A 301 -7.43 -17.07 -7.79
CA TYR A 301 -7.63 -16.07 -8.83
C TYR A 301 -6.27 -15.53 -9.28
N ASN A 302 -5.95 -15.65 -10.56
CA ASN A 302 -4.65 -15.31 -11.13
C ASN A 302 -4.79 -14.80 -12.58
N SER A 303 -3.71 -14.74 -13.32
CA SER A 303 -3.72 -14.29 -14.72
C SER A 303 -4.60 -15.14 -15.64
N SER A 304 -4.81 -16.42 -15.35
CA SER A 304 -5.76 -17.26 -16.10
C SER A 304 -7.22 -16.85 -15.89
N ASN A 305 -7.52 -16.11 -14.83
CA ASN A 305 -8.84 -15.54 -14.52
C ASN A 305 -8.94 -14.05 -14.88
N GLY A 306 -7.95 -13.50 -15.61
CA GLY A 306 -7.96 -12.13 -16.10
C GLY A 306 -7.25 -11.10 -15.23
N LEU A 307 -6.51 -11.50 -14.20
CA LEU A 307 -5.60 -10.58 -13.50
C LEU A 307 -4.45 -10.18 -14.43
N PRO A 308 -3.98 -8.93 -14.35
CA PRO A 308 -2.84 -8.47 -15.16
C PRO A 308 -1.50 -9.06 -14.71
N ASN A 309 -1.43 -9.56 -13.46
CA ASN A 309 -0.21 -10.11 -12.86
C ASN A 309 -0.54 -11.04 -11.69
N ASP A 310 0.30 -12.07 -11.48
CA ASP A 310 0.14 -13.04 -10.40
C ASP A 310 0.82 -12.63 -9.08
N VAL A 311 1.41 -11.44 -9.04
CA VAL A 311 1.89 -10.81 -7.80
C VAL A 311 0.84 -9.84 -7.30
N VAL A 312 0.14 -10.22 -6.24
CA VAL A 312 -0.85 -9.38 -5.57
C VAL A 312 -0.33 -9.05 -4.17
N TYR A 313 -0.15 -7.76 -3.88
CA TYR A 313 0.44 -7.33 -2.61
C TYR A 313 -0.58 -7.24 -1.50
N GLN A 314 -1.73 -6.58 -1.76
CA GLN A 314 -2.78 -6.39 -0.76
C GLN A 314 -4.17 -6.28 -1.38
N ILE A 315 -5.18 -6.44 -0.53
CA ILE A 315 -6.60 -6.26 -0.81
C ILE A 315 -7.14 -5.17 0.10
N VAL A 316 -7.92 -4.24 -0.47
CA VAL A 316 -8.72 -3.28 0.28
C VAL A 316 -10.16 -3.37 -0.23
N GLU A 317 -11.11 -3.61 0.65
CA GLU A 317 -12.54 -3.62 0.31
C GLU A 317 -13.13 -2.23 0.46
N ASP A 318 -13.87 -1.78 -0.56
CA ASP A 318 -14.59 -0.52 -0.51
C ASP A 318 -15.99 -0.68 0.13
N ALA A 319 -16.76 0.42 0.18
CA ALA A 319 -18.08 0.42 0.79
C ALA A 319 -19.16 -0.33 -0.04
N GLU A 320 -18.86 -0.65 -1.29
CA GLU A 320 -19.73 -1.42 -2.20
C GLU A 320 -19.37 -2.91 -2.20
N GLY A 321 -18.37 -3.32 -1.42
CA GLY A 321 -17.86 -4.69 -1.36
C GLY A 321 -16.96 -5.07 -2.54
N LEU A 322 -16.47 -4.09 -3.30
CA LEU A 322 -15.48 -4.32 -4.34
C LEU A 322 -14.07 -4.33 -3.75
N PHE A 323 -13.22 -5.19 -4.28
CA PHE A 323 -11.83 -5.30 -3.85
C PHE A 323 -10.91 -4.48 -4.75
N TRP A 324 -10.04 -3.71 -4.12
CA TRP A 324 -8.95 -3.00 -4.75
C TRP A 324 -7.65 -3.74 -4.44
N LEU A 325 -7.09 -4.36 -5.47
CA LEU A 325 -5.91 -5.20 -5.39
C LEU A 325 -4.70 -4.42 -5.87
N THR A 326 -3.71 -4.25 -5.01
CA THR A 326 -2.42 -3.70 -5.43
C THR A 326 -1.55 -4.80 -6.02
N THR A 327 -1.01 -4.56 -7.22
CA THR A 327 -0.23 -5.57 -7.94
C THR A 327 1.13 -5.04 -8.40
N ASN A 328 1.93 -5.91 -9.02
CA ASN A 328 3.17 -5.52 -9.67
C ASN A 328 2.95 -4.89 -11.06
N SER A 329 1.72 -4.84 -11.55
CA SER A 329 1.33 -4.30 -12.86
C SER A 329 0.03 -3.51 -12.77
N GLY A 330 0.01 -2.49 -11.89
CA GLY A 330 -1.12 -1.59 -11.71
C GLY A 330 -2.04 -1.98 -10.57
N LEU A 331 -3.14 -1.23 -10.48
CA LEU A 331 -4.23 -1.41 -9.53
C LEU A 331 -5.36 -2.18 -10.20
N VAL A 332 -5.94 -3.13 -9.49
CA VAL A 332 -7.06 -3.93 -10.00
C VAL A 332 -8.28 -3.73 -9.13
N ARG A 333 -9.42 -3.43 -9.73
CA ARG A 333 -10.72 -3.54 -9.08
C ARG A 333 -11.33 -4.90 -9.42
N PHE A 334 -11.63 -5.68 -8.40
CA PHE A 334 -12.21 -7.01 -8.49
C PHE A 334 -13.58 -7.04 -7.81
N ASN A 335 -14.56 -7.61 -8.49
CA ASN A 335 -15.87 -7.85 -7.90
C ASN A 335 -15.92 -9.30 -7.37
N PRO A 336 -15.98 -9.52 -6.03
CA PRO A 336 -15.95 -10.88 -5.47
C PRO A 336 -17.21 -11.71 -5.78
N VAL A 337 -18.31 -11.07 -6.21
CA VAL A 337 -19.55 -11.76 -6.59
C VAL A 337 -19.54 -12.15 -8.07
N THR A 338 -19.35 -11.16 -8.97
CA THR A 338 -19.39 -11.38 -10.43
C THR A 338 -18.09 -11.87 -11.03
N LYS A 339 -16.99 -11.82 -10.25
CA LYS A 339 -15.62 -12.15 -10.66
C LYS A 339 -15.06 -11.24 -11.77
N GLN A 340 -15.69 -10.10 -12.01
CA GLN A 340 -15.22 -9.12 -12.97
C GLN A 340 -13.94 -8.46 -12.48
N VAL A 341 -12.99 -8.28 -13.40
CA VAL A 341 -11.69 -7.66 -13.19
C VAL A 341 -11.59 -6.39 -14.03
N LYS A 342 -11.15 -5.29 -13.44
CA LYS A 342 -10.80 -4.06 -14.15
C LYS A 342 -9.45 -3.55 -13.69
N GLY A 343 -8.51 -3.39 -14.62
CA GLY A 343 -7.16 -2.88 -14.36
C GLY A 343 -7.06 -1.36 -14.54
N TYR A 344 -6.15 -0.74 -13.77
CA TYR A 344 -5.75 0.65 -13.87
C TYR A 344 -4.23 0.73 -13.85
N THR A 345 -3.69 1.58 -14.71
CA THR A 345 -2.24 1.79 -14.87
C THR A 345 -1.91 3.29 -14.84
N THR A 346 -0.66 3.62 -15.08
CA THR A 346 -0.22 5.02 -15.28
C THR A 346 -0.99 5.72 -16.39
N ALA A 347 -1.43 5.00 -17.42
CA ALA A 347 -2.31 5.53 -18.47
C ALA A 347 -3.69 5.97 -17.94
N ASN A 348 -4.12 5.44 -16.80
CA ASN A 348 -5.35 5.83 -16.10
C ASN A 348 -5.09 6.80 -14.94
N GLY A 349 -3.87 7.32 -14.81
CA GLY A 349 -3.50 8.31 -13.82
C GLY A 349 -2.90 7.77 -12.52
N LEU A 350 -2.45 6.52 -12.46
CA LEU A 350 -1.65 6.04 -11.33
C LEU A 350 -0.30 6.77 -11.27
N LEU A 351 0.28 6.84 -10.08
CA LEU A 351 1.62 7.38 -9.86
C LEU A 351 2.70 6.48 -10.47
N GLY A 352 2.48 5.16 -10.43
CA GLY A 352 3.33 4.12 -10.97
C GLY A 352 2.55 2.81 -11.00
N ASP A 353 3.01 1.84 -11.77
CA ASP A 353 2.31 0.56 -11.92
C ASP A 353 2.76 -0.48 -10.90
N GLN A 354 3.88 -0.26 -10.21
CA GLN A 354 4.38 -1.16 -9.18
C GLN A 354 4.04 -0.65 -7.79
N PHE A 355 3.13 -1.35 -7.12
CA PHE A 355 2.81 -1.10 -5.71
C PHE A 355 3.84 -1.74 -4.77
N ASN A 356 3.73 -1.44 -3.47
CA ASN A 356 4.64 -1.97 -2.48
C ASN A 356 3.92 -2.93 -1.50
N TYR A 357 4.69 -3.72 -0.77
CA TYR A 357 4.20 -4.69 0.20
C TYR A 357 3.54 -3.99 1.39
N ARG A 358 2.41 -4.54 1.87
CA ARG A 358 1.68 -4.07 3.06
C ARG A 358 1.37 -2.57 3.08
N SER A 359 1.27 -1.97 1.92
CA SER A 359 1.19 -0.54 1.75
C SER A 359 -0.21 -0.09 1.37
N SER A 360 -1.17 -0.32 2.26
CA SER A 360 -2.55 0.13 2.09
C SER A 360 -3.18 0.56 3.41
N TYR A 361 -4.07 1.54 3.31
CA TYR A 361 -4.89 2.00 4.43
C TYR A 361 -6.23 2.50 3.90
N LYS A 362 -7.31 2.29 4.63
CA LYS A 362 -8.63 2.87 4.36
C LYS A 362 -9.08 3.63 5.60
N ASP A 363 -9.40 4.91 5.43
CA ASP A 363 -9.93 5.74 6.51
C ASP A 363 -11.45 5.56 6.70
N GLU A 364 -11.98 6.16 7.77
CA GLU A 364 -13.41 6.08 8.10
C GLU A 364 -14.31 6.79 7.07
N ALA A 365 -13.78 7.74 6.31
CA ALA A 365 -14.49 8.42 5.22
C ALA A 365 -14.53 7.57 3.93
N GLY A 366 -13.82 6.45 3.90
CA GLY A 366 -13.74 5.53 2.77
C GLY A 366 -12.67 5.92 1.76
N ASN A 367 -11.77 6.85 2.08
CA ASN A 367 -10.61 7.12 1.26
C ASN A 367 -9.63 5.96 1.37
N ILE A 368 -9.11 5.52 0.23
CA ILE A 368 -8.14 4.44 0.12
C ILE A 368 -6.78 5.04 -0.19
N TYR A 369 -5.79 4.70 0.62
CA TYR A 369 -4.39 5.08 0.51
C TYR A 369 -3.59 3.87 0.06
N LEU A 370 -2.86 3.97 -1.04
CA LEU A 370 -2.08 2.86 -1.59
C LEU A 370 -0.66 3.32 -1.89
N GLY A 371 0.30 2.70 -1.24
CA GLY A 371 1.72 2.99 -1.42
C GLY A 371 2.36 2.18 -2.54
N SER A 372 3.27 2.83 -3.22
CA SER A 372 4.06 2.28 -4.33
C SER A 372 5.56 2.47 -4.08
N ILE A 373 6.37 2.10 -5.05
CA ILE A 373 7.82 2.35 -5.03
C ILE A 373 8.18 3.81 -5.36
N ASP A 374 7.20 4.63 -5.80
CA ASP A 374 7.39 6.01 -6.24
C ASP A 374 6.62 7.04 -5.39
N GLY A 375 5.94 6.61 -4.33
CA GLY A 375 5.11 7.42 -3.45
C GLY A 375 3.81 6.70 -3.09
N PHE A 376 2.72 7.45 -2.90
CA PHE A 376 1.40 6.86 -2.68
C PHE A 376 0.30 7.64 -3.40
N ILE A 377 -0.81 6.96 -3.62
CA ILE A 377 -2.04 7.54 -4.17
C ILE A 377 -3.15 7.52 -3.13
N VAL A 378 -4.07 8.47 -3.25
CA VAL A 378 -5.30 8.51 -2.46
C VAL A 378 -6.49 8.68 -3.39
N PHE A 379 -7.56 7.95 -3.15
CA PHE A 379 -8.83 8.11 -3.87
C PHE A 379 -10.00 7.64 -3.02
N ASN A 380 -11.19 8.13 -3.35
CA ASN A 380 -12.43 7.63 -2.76
C ASN A 380 -13.25 6.90 -3.83
N PRO A 381 -13.48 5.58 -3.70
CA PRO A 381 -14.24 4.81 -4.68
C PRO A 381 -15.65 5.36 -4.97
N LYS A 382 -16.31 6.01 -4.01
CA LYS A 382 -17.64 6.60 -4.19
C LYS A 382 -17.68 7.80 -5.14
N THR A 383 -16.55 8.53 -5.21
CA THR A 383 -16.42 9.72 -6.07
C THR A 383 -15.69 9.41 -7.38
N PHE A 384 -15.38 8.15 -7.58
CA PHE A 384 -14.62 7.66 -8.72
C PHE A 384 -15.51 7.67 -9.97
N THR A 385 -15.34 8.68 -10.82
CA THR A 385 -16.07 8.77 -12.09
C THR A 385 -15.33 7.98 -13.16
N GLU A 386 -15.93 6.89 -13.60
CA GLU A 386 -15.44 6.14 -14.75
C GLU A 386 -16.04 6.69 -16.03
N ASN A 387 -15.22 6.82 -17.07
CA ASN A 387 -15.75 6.96 -18.43
C ASN A 387 -16.49 5.67 -18.81
N LYS A 388 -17.75 5.79 -19.15
CA LYS A 388 -18.62 4.68 -19.56
C LYS A 388 -18.56 4.43 -21.09
N ASN A 389 -17.47 4.83 -21.73
CA ASN A 389 -17.29 4.60 -23.16
C ASN A 389 -16.44 3.37 -23.41
#